data_bd928f85d7cf53abe63e9182c727b955
#
_entry.id   bd928f85d7cf53abe63e9182c727b955
#
_cell.length_a   1.000
_cell.length_b   1.000
_cell.length_c   1.000
_cell.angle_alpha   90.00
_cell.angle_beta   90.00
_cell.angle_gamma   90.00
#
_symmetry.space_group_name_H-M   'P 1'
#
loop_
_entity.id
_entity.type
_entity.pdbx_description
1 polymer ?
#
loop_
_entity_poly.entity_id
_entity_poly.type
_entity_poly.pdbx_seq_one_letter_code
_entity_poly.pdbx_strand_id
1 'polypeptide(L)'
;MVHEGKAWTGAAHLDRRSFLKSGGSLVVAFALPMGAAAAADFAPVPASELDSWIAIAEDGQVRAFTGRIDIGTGTQTVCCQAIAEELDIPVESVSVVMGDTARTPEQGKSTASNSVSLNLKPMRQAAAEARGVLLDLAAATLDVPRDQLSTAGGAVFVKGQPNRKATYGQLIGGRSFLHKLAIKGEGLFTDIIGTEPLKARGDFTVIGKPVQRVDIPAKVRGEFKCVHDVTVDGMSLSWSGRFCTAARF
;
A
#
# COMPACT_ATOMS: atom_id res chain seq x y z
N MET A 1 5.33 47.66 -1.91
CA MET A 1 5.66 47.71 -0.47
C MET A 1 6.56 46.52 -0.21
N VAL A 2 7.86 46.81 -0.03
CA VAL A 2 8.89 45.81 0.19
C VAL A 2 8.96 45.61 1.71
N HIS A 3 8.71 44.36 2.18
CA HIS A 3 8.94 44.04 3.59
C HIS A 3 10.42 43.73 3.79
N GLU A 4 11.10 44.63 4.48
CA GLU A 4 12.47 44.46 4.98
C GLU A 4 12.54 43.31 5.99
N GLY A 5 13.35 42.32 5.68
CA GLY A 5 13.69 41.23 6.58
C GLY A 5 14.60 41.73 7.71
N LYS A 6 14.16 41.59 8.93
CA LYS A 6 15.01 41.81 10.14
C LYS A 6 16.12 40.78 10.17
N ALA A 7 17.36 41.25 10.05
CA ALA A 7 18.56 40.44 10.26
C ALA A 7 18.63 39.93 11.71
N TRP A 8 18.84 38.61 11.84
CA TRP A 8 19.06 37.95 13.11
C TRP A 8 20.48 38.26 13.65
N THR A 9 20.62 39.18 14.58
CA THR A 9 21.88 39.48 15.25
C THR A 9 21.89 38.80 16.62
N GLY A 10 22.26 37.55 16.68
CA GLY A 10 22.38 36.79 17.92
C GLY A 10 23.30 35.58 17.78
N ALA A 11 24.48 35.77 17.20
CA ALA A 11 25.55 34.80 17.34
C ALA A 11 26.19 34.98 18.74
N ALA A 12 25.83 34.12 19.69
CA ALA A 12 26.59 34.01 20.93
C ALA A 12 28.02 33.60 20.56
N HIS A 13 28.97 34.52 20.79
CA HIS A 13 30.40 34.25 20.65
C HIS A 13 30.82 33.30 21.79
N LEU A 14 30.82 31.99 21.49
CA LEU A 14 31.40 30.98 22.36
C LEU A 14 32.92 31.05 22.19
N ASP A 15 33.64 31.50 23.21
CA ASP A 15 35.10 31.41 23.20
C ASP A 15 35.57 29.94 23.35
N ARG A 16 36.79 29.65 22.90
CA ARG A 16 37.37 28.30 22.94
C ARG A 16 37.40 27.67 24.34
N ARG A 17 37.45 28.48 25.37
CA ARG A 17 37.55 28.06 26.78
C ARG A 17 36.18 27.64 27.33
N SER A 18 35.12 28.30 26.92
CA SER A 18 33.73 27.96 27.23
C SER A 18 33.31 26.68 26.51
N PHE A 19 33.77 26.49 25.27
CA PHE A 19 33.56 25.25 24.49
C PHE A 19 34.22 24.02 25.15
N LEU A 20 35.44 24.15 25.63
CA LEU A 20 36.16 23.06 26.30
C LEU A 20 35.61 22.72 27.68
N LYS A 21 35.01 23.64 28.36
CA LYS A 21 34.37 23.44 29.67
C LYS A 21 33.04 22.73 29.59
N SER A 22 32.36 22.76 28.46
CA SER A 22 31.06 22.10 28.24
C SER A 22 31.13 20.61 27.86
N GLY A 23 32.29 19.99 28.08
CA GLY A 23 32.43 18.53 27.92
C GLY A 23 32.35 18.02 26.47
N GLY A 24 32.65 18.85 25.48
CA GLY A 24 32.88 18.40 24.08
C GLY A 24 31.64 17.92 23.33
N SER A 25 30.45 18.18 23.83
CA SER A 25 29.20 17.89 23.10
C SER A 25 28.79 19.11 22.28
N LEU A 26 28.97 19.05 20.98
CA LEU A 26 28.38 20.02 20.06
C LEU A 26 26.88 19.69 19.90
N VAL A 27 26.04 20.38 20.68
CA VAL A 27 24.59 20.36 20.48
C VAL A 27 24.26 21.34 19.37
N VAL A 28 24.10 20.84 18.13
CA VAL A 28 23.57 21.64 17.04
C VAL A 28 22.03 21.59 17.14
N ALA A 29 21.45 22.59 17.77
CA ALA A 29 20.00 22.76 17.74
C ALA A 29 19.61 23.38 16.40
N PHE A 30 19.01 22.58 15.52
CA PHE A 30 18.33 23.11 14.34
C PHE A 30 16.97 23.64 14.77
N ALA A 31 16.83 24.95 14.89
CA ALA A 31 15.52 25.58 14.86
C ALA A 31 15.09 25.56 13.38
N LEU A 32 14.46 24.48 12.96
CA LEU A 32 13.67 24.53 11.74
C LEU A 32 12.56 25.57 12.00
N PRO A 33 12.35 26.56 11.12
CA PRO A 33 11.11 27.29 11.14
C PRO A 33 10.03 26.25 10.83
N MET A 34 9.45 25.69 11.86
CA MET A 34 8.17 25.02 11.74
C MET A 34 7.15 26.11 11.44
N GLY A 35 7.18 26.60 10.19
CA GLY A 35 5.95 27.07 9.60
C GLY A 35 4.98 25.93 9.86
N ALA A 36 3.91 26.21 10.56
CA ALA A 36 2.84 25.28 10.74
C ALA A 36 2.36 24.85 9.34
N ALA A 37 3.05 23.88 8.73
CA ALA A 37 2.39 22.96 7.85
C ALA A 37 1.31 22.38 8.74
N ALA A 38 0.08 22.89 8.61
CA ALA A 38 -1.07 22.25 9.19
C ALA A 38 -0.86 20.78 8.87
N ALA A 39 -0.65 19.97 9.91
CA ALA A 39 -0.67 18.53 9.74
C ALA A 39 -2.00 18.30 9.02
N ALA A 40 -1.94 17.93 7.76
CA ALA A 40 -3.16 17.56 7.06
C ALA A 40 -3.75 16.48 7.94
N ASP A 41 -4.91 16.75 8.55
CA ASP A 41 -5.65 15.77 9.31
C ASP A 41 -6.07 14.69 8.32
N PHE A 42 -5.16 13.76 8.05
CA PHE A 42 -5.47 12.55 7.32
C PHE A 42 -6.36 11.72 8.24
N ALA A 43 -7.66 11.78 8.00
CA ALA A 43 -8.55 10.83 8.63
C ALA A 43 -8.03 9.43 8.30
N PRO A 44 -7.88 8.56 9.30
CA PRO A 44 -7.39 7.21 9.06
C PRO A 44 -8.33 6.49 8.10
N VAL A 45 -7.76 5.77 7.13
CA VAL A 45 -8.54 4.98 6.15
C VAL A 45 -9.25 3.86 6.91
N PRO A 46 -10.60 3.79 6.88
CA PRO A 46 -11.34 2.83 7.68
C PRO A 46 -11.18 1.41 7.14
N ALA A 47 -10.53 0.53 7.90
CA ALA A 47 -10.34 -0.86 7.51
C ALA A 47 -11.67 -1.64 7.37
N SER A 48 -12.78 -1.12 7.92
CA SER A 48 -14.10 -1.72 7.85
C SER A 48 -14.83 -1.51 6.51
N GLU A 49 -14.24 -0.78 5.57
CA GLU A 49 -14.84 -0.57 4.26
C GLU A 49 -14.07 -1.37 3.20
N LEU A 50 -14.79 -2.08 2.33
CA LEU A 50 -14.18 -2.89 1.27
C LEU A 50 -13.36 -2.01 0.31
N ASP A 51 -13.80 -0.80 0.03
CA ASP A 51 -13.12 0.18 -0.81
C ASP A 51 -11.73 0.59 -0.29
N SER A 52 -11.48 0.40 1.01
CA SER A 52 -10.16 0.61 1.62
C SER A 52 -9.14 -0.48 1.29
N TRP A 53 -9.58 -1.59 0.74
CA TRP A 53 -8.76 -2.75 0.38
C TRP A 53 -8.69 -3.01 -1.11
N ILE A 54 -9.80 -2.81 -1.84
CA ILE A 54 -9.95 -3.14 -3.25
C ILE A 54 -10.70 -2.02 -3.98
N ALA A 55 -10.19 -1.63 -5.12
CA ALA A 55 -10.88 -0.77 -6.08
C ALA A 55 -10.77 -1.38 -7.48
N ILE A 56 -11.85 -1.29 -8.25
CA ILE A 56 -11.91 -1.79 -9.64
C ILE A 56 -12.25 -0.62 -10.55
N ALA A 57 -11.38 -0.35 -11.52
CA ALA A 57 -11.56 0.71 -12.49
C ALA A 57 -12.52 0.28 -13.64
N GLU A 58 -12.95 1.25 -14.44
CA GLU A 58 -13.84 1.00 -15.58
C GLU A 58 -13.25 0.06 -16.63
N ASP A 59 -11.94 0.07 -16.78
CA ASP A 59 -11.19 -0.84 -17.68
C ASP A 59 -10.99 -2.26 -17.12
N GLY A 60 -11.47 -2.50 -15.89
CA GLY A 60 -11.34 -3.78 -15.19
C GLY A 60 -10.02 -3.94 -14.43
N GLN A 61 -9.12 -2.94 -14.46
CA GLN A 61 -7.90 -2.97 -13.63
C GLN A 61 -8.27 -2.92 -12.16
N VAL A 62 -7.59 -3.74 -11.37
CA VAL A 62 -7.80 -3.85 -9.93
C VAL A 62 -6.65 -3.20 -9.18
N ARG A 63 -6.97 -2.35 -8.23
CA ARG A 63 -6.02 -1.77 -7.30
C ARG A 63 -6.33 -2.26 -5.90
N ALA A 64 -5.38 -2.92 -5.29
CA ALA A 64 -5.46 -3.34 -3.89
C ALA A 64 -4.63 -2.41 -3.00
N PHE A 65 -4.99 -2.33 -1.73
CA PHE A 65 -4.36 -1.44 -0.77
C PHE A 65 -3.96 -2.23 0.49
N THR A 66 -2.73 -2.02 0.96
CA THR A 66 -2.23 -2.62 2.20
C THR A 66 -1.33 -1.65 2.94
N GLY A 67 -1.51 -1.53 4.25
CA GLY A 67 -0.63 -0.73 5.12
C GLY A 67 0.78 -1.32 5.30
N ARG A 68 1.02 -2.54 4.80
CA ARG A 68 2.34 -3.17 4.81
C ARG A 68 3.21 -2.68 3.67
N ILE A 69 4.52 -2.78 3.85
CA ILE A 69 5.50 -2.43 2.82
C ILE A 69 6.25 -3.68 2.34
N ASP A 70 6.77 -3.62 1.14
CA ASP A 70 7.73 -4.60 0.61
C ASP A 70 9.16 -4.10 0.87
N ILE A 71 9.88 -4.82 1.71
CA ILE A 71 11.28 -4.52 2.05
C ILE A 71 12.27 -5.37 1.22
N GLY A 72 11.90 -5.72 0.00
CA GLY A 72 12.72 -6.50 -0.93
C GLY A 72 12.35 -7.98 -1.01
N THR A 73 11.36 -8.43 -0.26
CA THR A 73 10.95 -9.84 -0.19
C THR A 73 9.99 -10.27 -1.31
N GLY A 74 9.50 -9.33 -2.15
CA GLY A 74 8.55 -9.62 -3.22
C GLY A 74 7.11 -9.70 -2.74
N THR A 75 6.80 -9.16 -1.56
CA THR A 75 5.46 -9.17 -0.99
C THR A 75 4.44 -8.50 -1.91
N GLN A 76 4.84 -7.46 -2.65
CA GLN A 76 3.97 -6.81 -3.63
C GLN A 76 3.45 -7.80 -4.66
N THR A 77 4.33 -8.61 -5.25
CA THR A 77 3.95 -9.63 -6.23
C THR A 77 3.05 -10.70 -5.63
N VAL A 78 3.35 -11.14 -4.41
CA VAL A 78 2.53 -12.14 -3.70
C VAL A 78 1.13 -11.60 -3.41
N CYS A 79 1.01 -10.31 -3.06
CA CYS A 79 -0.30 -9.66 -2.92
C CYS A 79 -1.06 -9.63 -4.25
N CYS A 80 -0.39 -9.29 -5.37
CA CYS A 80 -1.02 -9.35 -6.70
C CYS A 80 -1.55 -10.76 -7.02
N GLN A 81 -0.75 -11.82 -6.75
CA GLN A 81 -1.19 -13.20 -6.96
C GLN A 81 -2.41 -13.56 -6.10
N ALA A 82 -2.41 -13.16 -4.83
CA ALA A 82 -3.50 -13.47 -3.90
C ALA A 82 -4.83 -12.83 -4.31
N ILE A 83 -4.79 -11.57 -4.75
CA ILE A 83 -5.96 -10.85 -5.25
C ILE A 83 -6.42 -11.42 -6.59
N ALA A 84 -5.49 -11.65 -7.51
CA ALA A 84 -5.78 -12.22 -8.83
C ALA A 84 -6.44 -13.59 -8.71
N GLU A 85 -5.97 -14.44 -7.78
CA GLU A 85 -6.57 -15.74 -7.50
C GLU A 85 -8.03 -15.62 -7.08
N GLU A 86 -8.32 -14.79 -6.07
CA GLU A 86 -9.68 -14.67 -5.53
C GLU A 86 -10.67 -14.02 -6.52
N LEU A 87 -10.18 -13.12 -7.38
CA LEU A 87 -11.00 -12.41 -8.35
C LEU A 87 -11.05 -13.07 -9.73
N ASP A 88 -10.36 -14.18 -9.96
CA ASP A 88 -10.29 -14.84 -11.29
C ASP A 88 -9.81 -13.92 -12.42
N ILE A 89 -8.74 -13.16 -12.16
CA ILE A 89 -8.17 -12.21 -13.12
C ILE A 89 -6.68 -12.50 -13.36
N PRO A 90 -6.10 -12.04 -14.49
CA PRO A 90 -4.66 -12.09 -14.69
C PRO A 90 -3.92 -11.26 -13.63
N VAL A 91 -2.73 -11.72 -13.21
CA VAL A 91 -1.91 -11.01 -12.21
C VAL A 91 -1.53 -9.61 -12.68
N GLU A 92 -1.33 -9.46 -13.97
CA GLU A 92 -0.98 -8.20 -14.65
C GLU A 92 -2.08 -7.14 -14.54
N SER A 93 -3.33 -7.57 -14.29
CA SER A 93 -4.47 -6.67 -14.06
C SER A 93 -4.54 -6.16 -12.63
N VAL A 94 -3.62 -6.58 -11.75
CA VAL A 94 -3.60 -6.19 -10.34
C VAL A 94 -2.42 -5.29 -10.05
N SER A 95 -2.68 -4.15 -9.45
CA SER A 95 -1.67 -3.28 -8.82
C SER A 95 -1.90 -3.19 -7.32
N VAL A 96 -0.83 -2.99 -6.54
CA VAL A 96 -0.93 -2.88 -5.08
C VAL A 96 -0.27 -1.60 -4.60
N VAL A 97 -1.03 -0.79 -3.88
CA VAL A 97 -0.53 0.37 -3.12
C VAL A 97 -0.13 -0.12 -1.73
N MET A 98 1.09 0.16 -1.32
CA MET A 98 1.67 -0.35 -0.08
C MET A 98 2.17 0.79 0.80
N GLY A 99 1.81 0.74 2.10
CA GLY A 99 2.39 1.60 3.13
C GLY A 99 2.12 3.10 2.96
N ASP A 100 1.07 3.46 2.28
CA ASP A 100 0.64 4.85 2.11
C ASP A 100 -0.39 5.20 3.18
N THR A 101 0.00 5.99 4.17
CA THR A 101 -0.84 6.32 5.33
C THR A 101 -2.10 7.11 4.97
N ALA A 102 -2.15 7.74 3.79
CA ALA A 102 -3.31 8.48 3.31
C ALA A 102 -4.31 7.60 2.54
N ARG A 103 -3.88 6.41 2.07
CA ARG A 103 -4.67 5.59 1.15
C ARG A 103 -4.83 4.13 1.56
N THR A 104 -4.09 3.68 2.58
CA THR A 104 -4.08 2.27 2.97
C THR A 104 -4.61 2.09 4.39
N PRO A 105 -5.31 0.98 4.68
CA PRO A 105 -5.77 0.71 6.03
C PRO A 105 -4.60 0.44 6.99
N GLU A 106 -4.79 0.79 8.28
CA GLU A 106 -3.80 0.50 9.31
C GLU A 106 -3.70 -1.02 9.56
N GLN A 107 -2.52 -1.58 9.32
CA GLN A 107 -2.23 -3.00 9.48
C GLN A 107 -0.96 -3.25 10.30
N GLY A 108 -0.47 -2.22 11.00
CA GLY A 108 0.73 -2.28 11.83
C GLY A 108 2.02 -2.45 11.02
N LYS A 109 3.07 -2.86 11.69
CA LYS A 109 4.44 -2.88 11.15
C LYS A 109 4.68 -4.06 10.20
N SER A 110 5.48 -3.84 9.15
CA SER A 110 6.12 -4.91 8.38
C SER A 110 7.34 -5.41 9.16
N THR A 111 7.20 -6.50 9.91
CA THR A 111 8.21 -7.02 10.83
C THR A 111 8.07 -8.54 10.99
N ALA A 112 9.04 -9.19 11.63
CA ALA A 112 8.99 -10.60 12.04
C ALA A 112 8.58 -11.58 10.91
N SER A 113 8.92 -11.29 9.67
CA SER A 113 8.59 -12.11 8.48
C SER A 113 7.09 -12.43 8.32
N ASN A 114 6.22 -11.53 8.79
CA ASN A 114 4.78 -11.76 8.84
C ASN A 114 3.98 -11.15 7.68
N SER A 115 4.65 -10.51 6.72
CA SER A 115 3.98 -9.86 5.58
C SER A 115 3.19 -10.83 4.70
N VAL A 116 3.54 -12.10 4.66
CA VAL A 116 2.78 -13.14 3.96
C VAL A 116 1.79 -13.82 4.93
N SER A 117 2.26 -14.31 6.07
CA SER A 117 1.45 -15.13 6.98
C SER A 117 0.28 -14.39 7.61
N LEU A 118 0.43 -13.10 7.94
CA LEU A 118 -0.63 -12.30 8.58
C LEU A 118 -1.34 -11.34 7.61
N ASN A 119 -0.66 -10.83 6.59
CA ASN A 119 -1.25 -9.84 5.71
C ASN A 119 -2.06 -10.42 4.55
N LEU A 120 -1.64 -11.57 3.99
CA LEU A 120 -2.34 -12.12 2.83
C LEU A 120 -3.75 -12.62 3.16
N LYS A 121 -3.97 -13.10 4.38
CA LYS A 121 -5.29 -13.62 4.77
C LYS A 121 -6.38 -12.54 4.68
N PRO A 122 -6.25 -11.36 5.33
CA PRO A 122 -7.24 -10.29 5.18
C PRO A 122 -7.34 -9.77 3.73
N MET A 123 -6.24 -9.70 2.99
CA MET A 123 -6.29 -9.28 1.59
C MET A 123 -7.05 -10.27 0.70
N ARG A 124 -6.84 -11.56 0.89
CA ARG A 124 -7.61 -12.60 0.19
C ARG A 124 -9.09 -12.52 0.55
N GLN A 125 -9.39 -12.31 1.85
CA GLN A 125 -10.78 -12.19 2.29
C GLN A 125 -11.45 -10.96 1.69
N ALA A 126 -10.77 -9.80 1.64
CA ALA A 126 -11.30 -8.61 0.97
C ALA A 126 -11.59 -8.87 -0.52
N ALA A 127 -10.72 -9.61 -1.21
CA ALA A 127 -10.94 -9.98 -2.60
C ALA A 127 -12.10 -10.97 -2.78
N ALA A 128 -12.28 -11.90 -1.84
CA ALA A 128 -13.43 -12.81 -1.84
C ALA A 128 -14.75 -12.04 -1.62
N GLU A 129 -14.78 -11.10 -0.66
CA GLU A 129 -15.94 -10.22 -0.45
C GLU A 129 -16.24 -9.37 -1.69
N ALA A 130 -15.20 -8.80 -2.35
CA ALA A 130 -15.38 -8.09 -3.61
C ALA A 130 -15.97 -8.97 -4.70
N ARG A 131 -15.49 -10.23 -4.83
CA ARG A 131 -16.10 -11.23 -5.74
C ARG A 131 -17.56 -11.48 -5.41
N GLY A 132 -17.90 -11.57 -4.12
CA GLY A 132 -19.28 -11.73 -3.66
C GLY A 132 -20.18 -10.59 -4.14
N VAL A 133 -19.77 -9.34 -3.90
CA VAL A 133 -20.50 -8.16 -4.36
C VAL A 133 -20.64 -8.14 -5.88
N LEU A 134 -19.59 -8.49 -6.62
CA LEU A 134 -19.64 -8.58 -8.09
C LEU A 134 -20.64 -9.64 -8.58
N LEU A 135 -20.73 -10.78 -7.90
CA LEU A 135 -21.71 -11.82 -8.20
C LEU A 135 -23.14 -11.33 -7.94
N ASP A 136 -23.36 -10.59 -6.86
CA ASP A 136 -24.70 -10.03 -6.55
C ASP A 136 -25.11 -8.97 -7.57
N LEU A 137 -24.19 -8.07 -7.94
CA LEU A 137 -24.43 -7.09 -9.01
C LEU A 137 -24.72 -7.75 -10.35
N ALA A 138 -23.99 -8.82 -10.68
CA ALA A 138 -24.20 -9.58 -11.92
C ALA A 138 -25.52 -10.34 -11.89
N ALA A 139 -25.93 -10.89 -10.76
CA ALA A 139 -27.24 -11.54 -10.60
C ALA A 139 -28.39 -10.60 -10.95
N ALA A 140 -28.30 -9.37 -10.42
CA ALA A 140 -29.28 -8.32 -10.75
C ALA A 140 -29.20 -7.86 -12.21
N THR A 141 -27.99 -7.73 -12.78
CA THR A 141 -27.78 -7.22 -14.15
C THR A 141 -28.16 -8.25 -15.22
N LEU A 142 -27.86 -9.52 -14.96
CA LEU A 142 -28.12 -10.61 -15.90
C LEU A 142 -29.48 -11.30 -15.68
N ASP A 143 -30.19 -10.90 -14.63
CA ASP A 143 -31.47 -11.50 -14.23
C ASP A 143 -31.38 -13.04 -14.11
N VAL A 144 -30.45 -13.49 -13.27
CA VAL A 144 -30.23 -14.92 -12.95
C VAL A 144 -29.83 -15.09 -11.49
N PRO A 145 -30.22 -16.21 -10.85
CA PRO A 145 -29.77 -16.52 -9.50
C PRO A 145 -28.23 -16.61 -9.39
N ARG A 146 -27.69 -16.18 -8.26
CA ARG A 146 -26.23 -16.15 -7.99
C ARG A 146 -25.55 -17.51 -8.15
N ASP A 147 -26.20 -18.60 -7.78
CA ASP A 147 -25.69 -19.96 -7.88
C ASP A 147 -25.48 -20.45 -9.33
N GLN A 148 -26.12 -19.79 -10.31
CA GLN A 148 -25.93 -20.01 -11.74
C GLN A 148 -24.78 -19.17 -12.33
N LEU A 149 -24.14 -18.34 -11.54
CA LEU A 149 -23.05 -17.47 -11.96
C LEU A 149 -21.68 -18.10 -11.65
N SER A 150 -20.69 -17.69 -12.42
CA SER A 150 -19.27 -18.03 -12.21
C SER A 150 -18.40 -16.88 -12.66
N THR A 151 -17.16 -16.82 -12.16
CA THR A 151 -16.19 -15.79 -12.47
C THR A 151 -15.03 -16.34 -13.28
N ALA A 152 -14.56 -15.62 -14.29
CA ALA A 152 -13.32 -15.89 -15.01
C ALA A 152 -12.88 -14.66 -15.80
N GLY A 153 -11.57 -14.42 -15.88
CA GLY A 153 -10.97 -13.40 -16.73
C GLY A 153 -11.51 -11.97 -16.51
N GLY A 154 -11.87 -11.61 -15.30
CA GLY A 154 -12.42 -10.28 -14.98
C GLY A 154 -13.88 -10.07 -15.39
N ALA A 155 -14.63 -11.13 -15.56
CA ALA A 155 -16.05 -11.10 -15.85
C ALA A 155 -16.83 -12.15 -15.05
N VAL A 156 -18.10 -11.85 -14.81
CA VAL A 156 -19.10 -12.80 -14.30
C VAL A 156 -19.91 -13.29 -15.50
N PHE A 157 -20.13 -14.57 -15.59
CA PHE A 157 -20.91 -15.19 -16.67
C PHE A 157 -21.90 -16.23 -16.14
N VAL A 158 -22.93 -16.51 -16.94
CA VAL A 158 -23.89 -17.54 -16.62
C VAL A 158 -23.32 -18.91 -16.97
N LYS A 159 -23.34 -19.85 -16.03
CA LYS A 159 -22.87 -21.22 -16.22
C LYS A 159 -23.55 -21.87 -17.43
N GLY A 160 -22.76 -22.45 -18.33
CA GLY A 160 -23.27 -23.02 -19.59
C GLY A 160 -23.60 -22.00 -20.68
N GLN A 161 -23.50 -20.70 -20.45
CA GLN A 161 -23.77 -19.62 -21.41
C GLN A 161 -22.65 -18.57 -21.41
N PRO A 162 -21.45 -18.84 -21.91
CA PRO A 162 -20.28 -17.97 -21.80
C PRO A 162 -20.44 -16.61 -22.49
N ASN A 163 -21.36 -16.50 -23.44
CA ASN A 163 -21.68 -15.23 -24.12
C ASN A 163 -22.56 -14.30 -23.26
N ARG A 164 -23.25 -14.83 -22.24
CA ARG A 164 -24.08 -14.08 -21.32
C ARG A 164 -23.25 -13.72 -20.10
N LYS A 165 -22.60 -12.57 -20.16
CA LYS A 165 -21.63 -12.11 -19.17
C LYS A 165 -21.68 -10.60 -18.94
N ALA A 166 -21.14 -10.16 -17.81
CA ALA A 166 -20.86 -8.78 -17.51
C ALA A 166 -19.42 -8.67 -16.96
N THR A 167 -18.64 -7.72 -17.44
CA THR A 167 -17.28 -7.49 -16.94
C THR A 167 -17.31 -6.77 -15.60
N TYR A 168 -16.25 -6.90 -14.81
CA TYR A 168 -16.13 -6.20 -13.54
C TYR A 168 -16.22 -4.67 -13.71
N GLY A 169 -15.59 -4.12 -14.78
CA GLY A 169 -15.71 -2.72 -15.13
C GLY A 169 -17.16 -2.29 -15.43
N GLN A 170 -17.95 -3.13 -16.09
CA GLN A 170 -19.38 -2.84 -16.34
C GLN A 170 -20.23 -2.91 -15.06
N LEU A 171 -19.89 -3.81 -14.13
CA LEU A 171 -20.64 -4.02 -12.90
C LEU A 171 -20.39 -2.92 -11.86
N ILE A 172 -19.12 -2.55 -11.64
CA ILE A 172 -18.74 -1.61 -10.58
C ILE A 172 -18.07 -0.35 -11.11
N GLY A 173 -17.23 -0.44 -12.16
CA GLY A 173 -16.68 0.63 -12.98
C GLY A 173 -16.31 1.93 -12.28
N GLY A 174 -15.33 1.94 -11.38
CA GLY A 174 -14.88 3.14 -10.66
C GLY A 174 -15.83 3.62 -9.56
N ARG A 175 -16.94 2.92 -9.33
CA ARG A 175 -17.85 3.22 -8.19
C ARG A 175 -17.38 2.51 -6.93
N SER A 176 -17.85 3.01 -5.77
CA SER A 176 -17.65 2.37 -4.47
C SER A 176 -18.48 1.09 -4.36
N PHE A 177 -17.90 0.08 -3.71
CA PHE A 177 -18.59 -1.16 -3.37
C PHE A 177 -19.72 -0.95 -2.35
N LEU A 178 -19.61 0.09 -1.50
CA LEU A 178 -20.54 0.38 -0.41
C LEU A 178 -20.76 -0.83 0.52
N HIS A 179 -19.76 -1.69 0.64
CA HIS A 179 -19.78 -2.93 1.42
C HIS A 179 -18.91 -2.79 2.67
N LYS A 180 -19.49 -3.09 3.83
CA LYS A 180 -18.77 -3.05 5.11
C LYS A 180 -18.24 -4.42 5.48
N LEU A 181 -16.99 -4.42 5.93
CA LEU A 181 -16.28 -5.60 6.41
C LEU A 181 -16.34 -5.68 7.94
N ALA A 182 -16.53 -6.86 8.48
CA ALA A 182 -16.36 -7.11 9.90
C ALA A 182 -14.87 -7.31 10.20
N ILE A 183 -14.27 -6.38 10.93
CA ILE A 183 -12.85 -6.41 11.29
C ILE A 183 -12.66 -7.03 12.67
N LYS A 184 -11.65 -7.88 12.79
CA LYS A 184 -11.17 -8.46 14.05
C LYS A 184 -9.71 -8.07 14.27
N GLY A 185 -9.39 -7.73 15.52
CA GLY A 185 -8.02 -7.35 15.89
C GLY A 185 -7.65 -5.94 15.43
N GLU A 186 -6.42 -5.55 15.73
CA GLU A 186 -5.88 -4.22 15.42
C GLU A 186 -4.42 -4.34 14.95
N GLY A 187 -3.98 -3.37 14.17
CA GLY A 187 -2.60 -3.23 13.73
C GLY A 187 -2.08 -4.52 13.07
N LEU A 188 -1.09 -5.15 13.69
CA LEU A 188 -0.44 -6.36 13.17
C LEU A 188 -1.39 -7.56 13.00
N PHE A 189 -2.43 -7.64 13.81
CA PHE A 189 -3.39 -8.72 13.87
C PHE A 189 -4.75 -8.37 13.25
N THR A 190 -4.80 -7.29 12.47
CA THR A 190 -5.99 -6.93 11.71
C THR A 190 -6.36 -8.07 10.75
N ASP A 191 -7.55 -8.61 10.91
CA ASP A 191 -8.12 -9.68 10.09
C ASP A 191 -9.54 -9.32 9.69
N ILE A 192 -10.03 -9.89 8.60
CA ILE A 192 -11.39 -9.72 8.11
C ILE A 192 -12.17 -10.99 8.42
N ILE A 193 -13.28 -10.84 9.14
CA ILE A 193 -14.27 -11.91 9.29
C ILE A 193 -15.15 -11.86 8.06
N GLY A 194 -14.81 -12.69 7.07
CA GLY A 194 -15.54 -12.71 5.81
C GLY A 194 -16.77 -13.60 5.86
N THR A 195 -17.73 -13.26 5.00
CA THR A 195 -18.93 -14.06 4.71
C THR A 195 -18.75 -14.90 3.45
N GLU A 196 -17.89 -14.42 2.52
CA GLU A 196 -17.59 -15.13 1.28
C GLU A 196 -16.49 -16.17 1.48
N PRO A 197 -16.66 -17.36 0.91
CA PRO A 197 -15.66 -18.39 1.01
C PRO A 197 -14.41 -18.05 0.20
N LEU A 198 -13.25 -18.29 0.81
CA LEU A 198 -11.96 -18.27 0.08
C LEU A 198 -11.89 -19.47 -0.85
N LYS A 199 -11.22 -19.33 -1.99
CA LYS A 199 -10.90 -20.46 -2.87
C LYS A 199 -10.09 -21.52 -2.12
N ALA A 200 -10.44 -22.77 -2.31
CA ALA A 200 -9.71 -23.89 -1.75
C ALA A 200 -8.35 -24.06 -2.46
N ARG A 201 -7.37 -24.60 -1.74
CA ARG A 201 -6.01 -24.79 -2.28
C ARG A 201 -5.99 -25.64 -3.57
N GLY A 202 -6.93 -26.58 -3.70
CA GLY A 202 -7.05 -27.43 -4.90
C GLY A 202 -7.49 -26.67 -6.16
N ASP A 203 -8.13 -25.51 -5.97
CA ASP A 203 -8.69 -24.69 -7.05
C ASP A 203 -7.74 -23.56 -7.49
N PHE A 204 -6.53 -23.48 -6.90
CA PHE A 204 -5.58 -22.41 -7.20
C PHE A 204 -5.05 -22.51 -8.62
N THR A 205 -5.20 -21.44 -9.36
CA THR A 205 -4.73 -21.29 -10.74
C THR A 205 -3.54 -20.32 -10.86
N VAL A 206 -3.41 -19.40 -9.92
CA VAL A 206 -2.38 -18.34 -9.86
C VAL A 206 -1.41 -18.56 -8.71
N ILE A 207 -1.93 -18.81 -7.50
CA ILE A 207 -1.08 -19.05 -6.32
C ILE A 207 -0.31 -20.36 -6.50
N GLY A 208 1.00 -20.30 -6.25
CA GLY A 208 1.92 -21.45 -6.43
C GLY A 208 2.43 -21.61 -7.85
N LYS A 209 2.07 -20.72 -8.78
CA LYS A 209 2.66 -20.65 -10.11
C LYS A 209 3.81 -19.65 -10.15
N PRO A 210 4.82 -19.85 -11.01
CA PRO A 210 5.89 -18.88 -11.19
C PRO A 210 5.33 -17.62 -11.85
N VAL A 211 5.47 -16.48 -11.17
CA VAL A 211 5.10 -15.17 -11.67
C VAL A 211 6.33 -14.25 -11.57
N GLN A 212 6.57 -13.47 -12.61
CA GLN A 212 7.64 -12.50 -12.60
C GLN A 212 7.34 -11.42 -11.53
N ARG A 213 8.34 -11.11 -10.71
CA ARG A 213 8.20 -10.05 -9.72
C ARG A 213 7.94 -8.72 -10.40
N VAL A 214 6.92 -8.01 -9.93
CA VAL A 214 6.45 -6.74 -10.51
C VAL A 214 7.47 -5.61 -10.39
N ASP A 215 8.36 -5.67 -9.40
CA ASP A 215 9.38 -4.64 -9.10
C ASP A 215 10.71 -4.84 -9.86
N ILE A 216 11.02 -6.05 -10.31
CA ILE A 216 12.31 -6.37 -10.94
C ILE A 216 12.55 -5.63 -12.25
N PRO A 217 11.60 -5.52 -13.20
CA PRO A 217 11.85 -4.80 -14.44
C PRO A 217 12.31 -3.36 -14.24
N ALA A 218 11.65 -2.62 -13.35
CA ALA A 218 12.05 -1.24 -13.06
C ALA A 218 13.41 -1.17 -12.34
N LYS A 219 13.71 -2.11 -11.44
CA LYS A 219 15.02 -2.19 -10.75
C LYS A 219 16.17 -2.47 -11.72
N VAL A 220 15.99 -3.40 -12.62
CA VAL A 220 17.03 -3.76 -13.62
C VAL A 220 17.32 -2.61 -14.58
N ARG A 221 16.30 -1.81 -14.94
CA ARG A 221 16.46 -0.64 -15.79
C ARG A 221 16.92 0.63 -15.04
N GLY A 222 17.07 0.58 -13.70
CA GLY A 222 17.40 1.75 -12.90
C GLY A 222 16.27 2.79 -12.77
N GLU A 223 15.05 2.42 -13.10
CA GLU A 223 13.86 3.29 -13.02
C GLU A 223 13.20 3.25 -11.64
N PHE A 224 13.52 2.23 -10.84
CA PHE A 224 12.95 2.07 -9.50
C PHE A 224 13.58 3.07 -8.54
N LYS A 225 12.77 3.95 -7.95
CA LYS A 225 13.22 4.92 -6.95
C LYS A 225 13.10 4.34 -5.55
N CYS A 226 14.23 4.17 -4.89
CA CYS A 226 14.28 3.89 -3.46
C CYS A 226 14.14 5.19 -2.65
N VAL A 227 13.97 5.08 -1.32
CA VAL A 227 13.87 6.25 -0.43
C VAL A 227 15.06 7.20 -0.59
N HIS A 228 16.27 6.65 -0.80
CA HIS A 228 17.49 7.43 -1.02
C HIS A 228 17.52 8.23 -2.34
N ASP A 229 16.68 7.83 -3.30
CA ASP A 229 16.62 8.46 -4.62
C ASP A 229 15.54 9.56 -4.69
N VAL A 230 14.77 9.72 -3.60
CA VAL A 230 13.71 10.73 -3.53
C VAL A 230 14.32 12.08 -3.24
N THR A 231 14.06 13.04 -4.13
CA THR A 231 14.44 14.44 -3.96
C THR A 231 13.21 15.32 -3.98
N VAL A 232 13.18 16.32 -3.11
CA VAL A 232 12.12 17.33 -3.06
C VAL A 232 12.75 18.73 -3.15
N ASP A 233 12.01 19.70 -3.66
CA ASP A 233 12.50 21.08 -3.78
C ASP A 233 12.89 21.62 -2.39
N GLY A 234 14.06 22.23 -2.31
CA GLY A 234 14.61 22.72 -1.05
C GLY A 234 15.22 21.66 -0.14
N MET A 235 15.36 20.41 -0.58
CA MET A 235 16.01 19.35 0.18
C MET A 235 17.47 19.68 0.46
N SER A 236 17.85 19.61 1.74
CA SER A 236 19.25 19.73 2.15
C SER A 236 19.82 18.35 2.45
N LEU A 237 21.00 18.09 1.91
CA LEU A 237 21.76 16.87 2.22
C LEU A 237 22.80 17.20 3.29
N SER A 238 22.82 16.45 4.40
CA SER A 238 23.87 16.51 5.39
C SER A 238 24.69 15.22 5.35
N TRP A 239 26.00 15.37 5.43
CA TRP A 239 26.93 14.27 5.55
C TRP A 239 27.70 14.36 6.85
N SER A 240 27.64 13.33 7.69
CA SER A 240 28.45 13.21 8.89
C SER A 240 29.56 12.19 8.66
N GLY A 241 30.77 12.66 8.39
CA GLY A 241 31.96 11.83 8.30
C GLY A 241 32.75 11.84 9.61
N ARG A 242 33.12 10.69 10.14
CA ARG A 242 34.19 10.59 11.12
C ARG A 242 35.53 10.65 10.37
N PHE A 243 36.29 11.71 10.56
CA PHE A 243 37.67 11.72 10.13
C PHE A 243 38.46 10.80 11.09
N CYS A 244 38.83 9.63 10.64
CA CYS A 244 39.89 8.89 11.29
C CYS A 244 41.17 9.67 11.01
N THR A 245 41.62 10.49 11.96
CA THR A 245 43.00 10.97 11.96
C THR A 245 43.88 9.75 12.15
N ALA A 246 44.54 9.31 11.09
CA ALA A 246 45.63 8.34 11.22
C ALA A 246 46.67 8.95 12.12
N ALA A 247 46.82 8.42 13.32
CA ALA A 247 47.98 8.72 14.16
C ALA A 247 49.20 8.29 13.36
N ARG A 248 50.02 9.25 12.96
CA ARG A 248 51.38 8.93 12.49
C ARG A 248 52.16 8.56 13.75
N PHE A 249 52.61 7.34 13.81
CA PHE A 249 53.69 6.89 14.71
C PHE A 249 55.01 7.30 14.12
#